data_403db0d2552178b893f78875b8abb5df
#
_entry.id   403db0d2552178b893f78875b8abb5df
#
_cell.length_a   1.000
_cell.length_b   1.000
_cell.length_c   1.000
_cell.angle_alpha   90.00
_cell.angle_beta   90.00
_cell.angle_gamma   90.00
#
_symmetry.space_group_name_H-M   'P 1'
#
loop_
_entity.id
_entity.type
_entity.pdbx_description
1 polymer ?
#
loop_
_entity_poly.entity_id
_entity_poly.type
_entity_poly.pdbx_seq_one_letter_code
_entity_poly.pdbx_strand_id
1 'polypeptide(L)'
;MAITYGSKRIVVGAHYGMRDWLAQRITAAVMGVFTVALLAQYLLPAYAHGMDGERLKDSAGNFMVLQGYDKWAGIFSTQWMKLLAFVVIVSLAYHAWVGMRDVWMDYVKSFAVRLSVQVLTIVWLVGCLGWAIQVLWRL
;
A
#
# COMPACT_ATOMS: atom_id res chain seq x y z
N MET A 1 -18.16 35.24 44.58
CA MET A 1 -18.63 34.69 43.28
C MET A 1 -17.66 33.61 42.86
N ALA A 2 -18.02 32.34 42.97
CA ALA A 2 -17.20 31.23 42.53
C ALA A 2 -17.36 31.09 41.02
N ILE A 3 -16.30 31.31 40.24
CA ILE A 3 -16.28 31.09 38.82
C ILE A 3 -16.17 29.56 38.63
N THR A 4 -17.32 28.93 38.44
CA THR A 4 -17.35 27.51 38.06
C THR A 4 -16.85 27.40 36.60
N TYR A 5 -15.61 27.10 36.43
CA TYR A 5 -15.08 26.63 35.13
C TYR A 5 -15.67 25.25 34.88
N GLY A 6 -16.96 25.25 34.46
CA GLY A 6 -17.65 24.02 34.11
C GLY A 6 -16.99 23.35 32.91
N SER A 7 -16.60 22.13 33.13
CA SER A 7 -16.12 21.20 32.12
C SER A 7 -17.20 20.87 31.09
N LYS A 8 -17.72 21.87 30.37
CA LYS A 8 -18.51 21.70 29.15
C LYS A 8 -17.63 21.62 27.90
N ARG A 9 -16.38 21.21 28.03
CA ARG A 9 -15.63 20.76 26.90
C ARG A 9 -16.17 19.38 26.51
N ILE A 10 -17.17 19.37 25.64
CA ILE A 10 -17.42 18.22 24.80
C ILE A 10 -16.10 18.00 24.06
N VAL A 11 -15.42 16.89 24.33
CA VAL A 11 -14.19 16.50 23.64
C VAL A 11 -14.61 16.08 22.22
N VAL A 12 -14.95 17.10 21.40
CA VAL A 12 -15.27 16.93 19.99
C VAL A 12 -13.93 16.81 19.29
N GLY A 13 -13.59 15.62 18.79
CA GLY A 13 -12.40 15.44 17.97
C GLY A 13 -11.42 14.36 18.43
N ALA A 14 -11.46 13.89 19.68
CA ALA A 14 -10.61 12.78 20.13
C ALA A 14 -10.78 11.50 19.29
N HIS A 15 -11.98 11.28 18.75
CA HIS A 15 -12.27 10.12 17.89
C HIS A 15 -11.65 10.21 16.49
N TYR A 16 -11.49 11.39 15.91
CA TYR A 16 -10.90 11.56 14.58
C TYR A 16 -9.39 11.28 14.60
N GLY A 17 -8.66 11.85 15.56
CA GLY A 17 -7.24 11.59 15.70
C GLY A 17 -6.90 10.13 15.98
N MET A 18 -7.74 9.42 16.76
CA MET A 18 -7.56 8.00 17.01
C MET A 18 -7.79 7.14 15.75
N ARG A 19 -8.78 7.48 14.94
CA ARG A 19 -9.04 6.78 13.66
C ARG A 19 -7.87 6.92 12.69
N ASP A 20 -7.36 8.13 12.52
CA ASP A 20 -6.23 8.39 11.63
C ASP A 20 -4.96 7.71 12.14
N TRP A 21 -4.70 7.77 13.44
CA TRP A 21 -3.57 7.07 14.06
C TRP A 21 -3.67 5.54 13.87
N LEU A 22 -4.86 4.96 14.11
CA LEU A 22 -5.08 3.52 13.95
C LEU A 22 -4.93 3.11 12.48
N ALA A 23 -5.52 3.86 11.57
CA ALA A 23 -5.44 3.61 10.14
C ALA A 23 -4.00 3.67 9.63
N GLN A 24 -3.19 4.63 10.09
CA GLN A 24 -1.76 4.71 9.79
C GLN A 24 -1.01 3.46 10.26
N ARG A 25 -1.31 2.94 11.45
CA ARG A 25 -0.67 1.74 11.99
C ARG A 25 -1.07 0.48 11.24
N ILE A 26 -2.36 0.31 10.96
CA ILE A 26 -2.87 -0.86 10.22
C ILE A 26 -2.32 -0.88 8.79
N THR A 27 -2.38 0.24 8.07
CA THR A 27 -1.85 0.31 6.70
C THR A 27 -0.35 0.08 6.65
N ALA A 28 0.42 0.61 7.60
CA ALA A 28 1.85 0.34 7.71
C ALA A 28 2.14 -1.16 7.97
N ALA A 29 1.38 -1.80 8.87
CA ALA A 29 1.51 -3.23 9.15
C ALA A 29 1.20 -4.09 7.92
N VAL A 30 0.11 -3.78 7.20
CA VAL A 30 -0.28 -4.48 5.95
C VAL A 30 0.83 -4.37 4.90
N MET A 31 1.35 -3.17 4.67
CA MET A 31 2.45 -2.95 3.73
C MET A 31 3.72 -3.69 4.15
N GLY A 32 4.08 -3.63 5.44
CA GLY A 32 5.26 -4.30 5.97
C GLY A 32 5.19 -5.82 5.82
N VAL A 33 4.07 -6.43 6.23
CA VAL A 33 3.85 -7.89 6.11
C VAL A 33 3.91 -8.33 4.65
N PHE A 34 3.24 -7.60 3.76
CA PHE A 34 3.26 -7.92 2.33
C PHE A 34 4.67 -7.80 1.74
N THR A 35 5.41 -6.76 2.09
CA THR A 35 6.79 -6.57 1.60
C THR A 35 7.69 -7.71 2.05
N VAL A 36 7.61 -8.14 3.31
CA VAL A 36 8.37 -9.27 3.82
C VAL A 36 7.95 -10.57 3.12
N ALA A 37 6.65 -10.80 2.94
CA ALA A 37 6.15 -11.98 2.24
C ALA A 37 6.59 -12.01 0.77
N LEU A 38 6.54 -10.87 0.06
CA LEU A 38 7.01 -10.74 -1.31
C LEU A 38 8.51 -11.00 -1.42
N LEU A 39 9.29 -10.43 -0.50
CA LEU A 39 10.73 -10.65 -0.45
C LEU A 39 11.06 -12.12 -0.19
N ALA A 40 10.37 -12.75 0.75
CA ALA A 40 10.53 -14.18 1.03
C ALA A 40 10.22 -15.03 -0.20
N GLN A 41 9.10 -14.76 -0.91
CA GLN A 41 8.77 -15.45 -2.16
C GLN A 41 9.81 -15.20 -3.26
N TYR A 42 10.36 -14.00 -3.34
CA TYR A 42 11.39 -13.68 -4.32
C TYR A 42 12.73 -14.38 -4.03
N LEU A 43 13.10 -14.55 -2.76
CA LEU A 43 14.33 -15.24 -2.37
C LEU A 43 14.22 -16.76 -2.52
N LEU A 44 13.02 -17.33 -2.42
CA LEU A 44 12.81 -18.76 -2.64
C LEU A 44 12.98 -19.12 -4.11
N PRO A 45 13.55 -20.31 -4.43
CA PRO A 45 13.66 -20.76 -5.81
C PRO A 45 12.27 -20.99 -6.43
N ALA A 46 12.02 -20.38 -7.58
CA ALA A 46 10.80 -20.60 -8.36
C ALA A 46 11.16 -21.50 -9.54
N TYR A 47 10.44 -22.61 -9.69
CA TYR A 47 10.66 -23.58 -10.76
C TYR A 47 9.66 -23.38 -11.90
N ALA A 48 10.11 -23.55 -13.14
CA ALA A 48 9.21 -23.57 -14.29
C ALA A 48 8.38 -24.87 -14.27
N HIS A 49 7.08 -24.74 -14.56
CA HIS A 49 6.14 -25.87 -14.62
C HIS A 49 5.58 -25.99 -16.03
N GLY A 50 5.41 -27.23 -16.51
CA GLY A 50 4.71 -27.54 -17.75
C GLY A 50 3.19 -27.40 -17.61
N MET A 51 2.46 -27.59 -18.70
CA MET A 51 0.98 -27.54 -18.72
C MET A 51 0.33 -28.62 -17.84
N ASP A 52 1.05 -29.70 -17.57
CA ASP A 52 0.69 -30.83 -16.70
C ASP A 52 1.02 -30.57 -15.20
N GLY A 53 1.62 -29.42 -14.89
CA GLY A 53 2.02 -29.06 -13.54
C GLY A 53 3.35 -29.67 -13.09
N GLU A 54 4.02 -30.50 -13.91
CA GLU A 54 5.35 -31.01 -13.60
C GLU A 54 6.43 -29.93 -13.73
N ARG A 55 7.50 -30.07 -12.92
CA ARG A 55 8.66 -29.19 -13.00
C ARG A 55 9.46 -29.49 -14.28
N LEU A 56 9.62 -28.47 -15.11
CA LEU A 56 10.43 -28.58 -16.34
C LEU A 56 11.90 -28.80 -15.98
N LYS A 57 12.54 -29.67 -16.78
CA LYS A 57 13.99 -29.94 -16.72
C LYS A 57 14.67 -29.43 -17.98
N ASP A 58 15.91 -29.00 -17.83
CA ASP A 58 16.77 -28.67 -18.96
C ASP A 58 17.29 -29.92 -19.65
N SER A 59 18.03 -29.73 -20.75
CA SER A 59 18.68 -30.84 -21.52
C SER A 59 19.71 -31.63 -20.68
N ALA A 60 20.19 -31.08 -19.57
CA ALA A 60 21.10 -31.74 -18.66
C ALA A 60 20.40 -32.45 -17.47
N GLY A 61 19.04 -32.42 -17.43
CA GLY A 61 18.22 -33.05 -16.40
C GLY A 61 18.04 -32.23 -15.12
N ASN A 62 18.53 -30.98 -15.07
CA ASN A 62 18.36 -30.09 -13.93
C ASN A 62 16.99 -29.39 -14.00
N PHE A 63 16.39 -29.07 -12.84
CA PHE A 63 15.16 -28.31 -12.81
C PHE A 63 15.38 -26.87 -13.29
N MET A 64 14.55 -26.41 -14.24
CA MET A 64 14.60 -25.03 -14.73
C MET A 64 14.11 -24.06 -13.67
N VAL A 65 15.00 -23.19 -13.20
CA VAL A 65 14.70 -22.17 -12.22
C VAL A 65 14.39 -20.84 -12.92
N LEU A 66 13.22 -20.28 -12.62
CA LEU A 66 12.82 -18.98 -13.13
C LEU A 66 13.71 -17.88 -12.51
N GLN A 67 14.17 -16.93 -13.33
CA GLN A 67 15.00 -15.82 -12.91
C GLN A 67 14.51 -14.50 -13.51
N GLY A 68 14.91 -13.40 -12.87
CA GLY A 68 14.64 -12.07 -13.36
C GLY A 68 13.15 -11.78 -13.54
N TYR A 69 12.77 -11.29 -14.72
CA TYR A 69 11.41 -10.90 -15.03
C TYR A 69 10.41 -12.06 -14.96
N ASP A 70 10.78 -13.24 -15.46
CA ASP A 70 9.89 -14.42 -15.47
C ASP A 70 9.50 -14.85 -14.06
N LYS A 71 10.42 -14.73 -13.10
CA LYS A 71 10.16 -14.97 -11.69
C LYS A 71 9.17 -13.96 -11.12
N TRP A 72 9.33 -12.68 -11.42
CA TRP A 72 8.40 -11.64 -11.04
C TRP A 72 7.01 -11.85 -11.66
N ALA A 73 6.96 -12.09 -12.95
CA ALA A 73 5.72 -12.36 -13.67
C ALA A 73 5.00 -13.58 -13.09
N GLY A 74 5.75 -14.64 -12.74
CA GLY A 74 5.22 -15.83 -12.08
C GLY A 74 4.59 -15.56 -10.72
N ILE A 75 5.19 -14.70 -9.88
CA ILE A 75 4.61 -14.30 -8.59
C ILE A 75 3.25 -13.60 -8.80
N PHE A 76 3.17 -12.68 -9.75
CA PHE A 76 1.96 -11.90 -10.02
C PHE A 76 0.98 -12.55 -11.03
N SER A 77 1.28 -13.73 -11.55
CA SER A 77 0.35 -14.46 -12.44
C SER A 77 -0.92 -14.91 -11.71
N THR A 78 -0.81 -15.18 -10.41
CA THR A 78 -1.92 -15.67 -9.59
C THR A 78 -2.89 -14.54 -9.25
N GLN A 79 -4.19 -14.75 -9.49
CA GLN A 79 -5.23 -13.75 -9.20
C GLN A 79 -5.22 -13.28 -7.74
N TRP A 80 -4.97 -14.18 -6.80
CA TRP A 80 -4.87 -13.85 -5.37
C TRP A 80 -3.72 -12.87 -5.08
N MET A 81 -2.57 -13.04 -5.73
CA MET A 81 -1.45 -12.12 -5.56
C MET A 81 -1.76 -10.73 -6.13
N LYS A 82 -2.46 -10.66 -7.27
CA LYS A 82 -2.95 -9.39 -7.82
C LYS A 82 -3.91 -8.68 -6.86
N LEU A 83 -4.84 -9.42 -6.25
CA LEU A 83 -5.76 -8.85 -5.25
C LEU A 83 -5.02 -8.36 -4.00
N LEU A 84 -4.08 -9.14 -3.47
CA LEU A 84 -3.25 -8.72 -2.33
C LEU A 84 -2.43 -7.47 -2.66
N ALA A 85 -1.78 -7.45 -3.82
CA ALA A 85 -1.04 -6.28 -4.29
C ALA A 85 -1.94 -5.05 -4.42
N PHE A 86 -3.16 -5.22 -4.94
CA PHE A 86 -4.14 -4.14 -5.02
C PHE A 86 -4.51 -3.57 -3.64
N VAL A 87 -4.78 -4.43 -2.66
CA VAL A 87 -5.07 -4.01 -1.27
C VAL A 87 -3.89 -3.22 -0.69
N VAL A 88 -2.66 -3.66 -0.95
CA VAL A 88 -1.44 -2.97 -0.48
C VAL A 88 -1.28 -1.60 -1.16
N ILE A 89 -1.55 -1.50 -2.48
CA ILE A 89 -1.51 -0.24 -3.22
C ILE A 89 -2.54 0.76 -2.67
N VAL A 90 -3.76 0.31 -2.38
CA VAL A 90 -4.79 1.15 -1.75
C VAL A 90 -4.38 1.56 -0.33
N SER A 91 -3.81 0.64 0.45
CA SER A 91 -3.28 0.92 1.79
C SER A 91 -2.15 1.95 1.74
N LEU A 92 -1.25 1.87 0.77
CA LEU A 92 -0.18 2.84 0.53
C LEU A 92 -0.73 4.21 0.19
N ALA A 93 -1.71 4.30 -0.71
CA ALA A 93 -2.31 5.57 -1.09
C ALA A 93 -3.02 6.23 0.09
N TYR A 94 -3.77 5.46 0.88
CA TYR A 94 -4.42 5.98 2.08
C TYR A 94 -3.41 6.42 3.15
N HIS A 95 -2.37 5.62 3.39
CA HIS A 95 -1.27 5.94 4.30
C HIS A 95 -0.56 7.24 3.91
N ALA A 96 -0.24 7.37 2.63
CA ALA A 96 0.38 8.57 2.08
C ALA A 96 -0.55 9.80 2.21
N TRP A 97 -1.85 9.64 1.94
CA TRP A 97 -2.82 10.71 2.08
C TRP A 97 -2.88 11.25 3.52
N VAL A 98 -3.04 10.37 4.52
CA VAL A 98 -3.12 10.79 5.93
C VAL A 98 -1.81 11.45 6.36
N GLY A 99 -0.66 10.86 6.02
CA GLY A 99 0.65 11.42 6.35
C GLY A 99 0.89 12.79 5.72
N MET A 100 0.58 12.95 4.43
CA MET A 100 0.74 14.24 3.74
C MET A 100 -0.23 15.29 4.27
N ARG A 101 -1.47 14.92 4.58
CA ARG A 101 -2.44 15.83 5.17
C ARG A 101 -1.94 16.41 6.50
N ASP A 102 -1.39 15.56 7.36
CA ASP A 102 -0.88 15.99 8.65
C ASP A 102 0.33 16.95 8.49
N VAL A 103 1.25 16.65 7.57
CA VAL A 103 2.36 17.55 7.22
C VAL A 103 1.84 18.90 6.70
N TRP A 104 0.89 18.93 5.79
CA TRP A 104 0.33 20.18 5.28
C TRP A 104 -0.38 21.00 6.35
N MET A 105 -1.03 20.35 7.31
CA MET A 105 -1.69 21.06 8.41
C MET A 105 -0.69 21.70 9.38
N ASP A 106 0.45 21.06 9.60
CA ASP A 106 1.45 21.55 10.54
C ASP A 106 2.33 22.66 9.96
N TYR A 107 2.73 22.53 8.69
CA TYR A 107 3.71 23.44 8.07
C TYR A 107 3.08 24.59 7.27
N VAL A 108 1.90 24.41 6.70
CA VAL A 108 1.27 25.42 5.83
C VAL A 108 0.23 26.26 6.60
N LYS A 109 0.60 27.48 6.97
CA LYS A 109 -0.26 28.39 7.72
C LYS A 109 -1.36 29.03 6.89
N SER A 110 -1.13 29.28 5.58
CA SER A 110 -2.11 29.90 4.69
C SER A 110 -3.19 28.87 4.30
N PHE A 111 -4.45 29.23 4.57
CA PHE A 111 -5.60 28.35 4.26
C PHE A 111 -5.70 28.01 2.77
N ALA A 112 -5.55 29.02 1.88
CA ALA A 112 -5.66 28.82 0.45
C ALA A 112 -4.56 27.90 -0.10
N VAL A 113 -3.31 28.12 0.33
CA VAL A 113 -2.17 27.27 -0.07
C VAL A 113 -2.37 25.83 0.44
N ARG A 114 -2.75 25.69 1.70
CA ARG A 114 -3.01 24.37 2.30
C ARG A 114 -4.07 23.58 1.54
N LEU A 115 -5.20 24.23 1.21
CA LEU A 115 -6.25 23.60 0.44
C LEU A 115 -5.76 23.17 -0.97
N SER A 116 -5.01 24.05 -1.64
CA SER A 116 -4.47 23.76 -2.98
C SER A 116 -3.53 22.56 -2.96
N VAL A 117 -2.59 22.48 -2.02
CA VAL A 117 -1.66 21.32 -1.95
C VAL A 117 -2.36 20.04 -1.53
N GLN A 118 -3.41 20.10 -0.70
CA GLN A 118 -4.22 18.93 -0.37
C GLN A 118 -4.96 18.39 -1.60
N VAL A 119 -5.60 19.26 -2.38
CA VAL A 119 -6.27 18.87 -3.62
C VAL A 119 -5.27 18.30 -4.62
N LEU A 120 -4.11 18.94 -4.80
CA LEU A 120 -3.04 18.43 -5.66
C LEU A 120 -2.57 17.04 -5.24
N THR A 121 -2.39 16.81 -3.94
CA THR A 121 -2.00 15.50 -3.39
C THR A 121 -3.04 14.43 -3.70
N ILE A 122 -4.34 14.72 -3.55
CA ILE A 122 -5.42 13.78 -3.88
C ILE A 122 -5.38 13.43 -5.37
N VAL A 123 -5.32 14.44 -6.24
CA VAL A 123 -5.28 14.23 -7.70
C VAL A 123 -4.08 13.38 -8.09
N TRP A 124 -2.92 13.65 -7.51
CA TRP A 124 -1.71 12.87 -7.75
C TRP A 124 -1.87 11.41 -7.30
N LEU A 125 -2.38 11.16 -6.09
CA LEU A 125 -2.60 9.81 -5.57
C LEU A 125 -3.62 9.02 -6.41
N VAL A 126 -4.70 9.67 -6.84
CA VAL A 126 -5.69 9.05 -7.73
C VAL A 126 -5.06 8.68 -9.09
N GLY A 127 -4.23 9.56 -9.64
CA GLY A 127 -3.47 9.27 -10.86
C GLY A 127 -2.53 8.08 -10.70
N CYS A 128 -1.78 8.02 -9.60
CA CYS A 128 -0.91 6.88 -9.28
C CYS A 128 -1.70 5.57 -9.10
N LEU A 129 -2.86 5.62 -8.42
CA LEU A 129 -3.74 4.46 -8.27
C LEU A 129 -4.26 3.97 -9.63
N GLY A 130 -4.73 4.87 -10.49
CA GLY A 130 -5.21 4.51 -11.82
C GLY A 130 -4.12 3.82 -12.65
N TRP A 131 -2.91 4.36 -12.62
CA TRP A 131 -1.78 3.76 -13.31
C TRP A 131 -1.39 2.39 -12.72
N ALA A 132 -1.32 2.29 -11.41
CA ALA A 132 -1.01 1.03 -10.72
C ALA A 132 -2.02 -0.08 -11.05
N ILE A 133 -3.31 0.25 -11.14
CA ILE A 133 -4.35 -0.68 -11.57
C ILE A 133 -4.08 -1.16 -13.00
N GLN A 134 -3.80 -0.25 -13.93
CA GLN A 134 -3.50 -0.62 -15.31
C GLN A 134 -2.30 -1.57 -15.41
N VAL A 135 -1.23 -1.30 -14.67
CA VAL A 135 -0.03 -2.15 -14.66
C VAL A 135 -0.35 -3.52 -14.09
N LEU A 136 -1.07 -3.57 -12.96
CA LEU A 136 -1.37 -4.82 -12.25
C LEU A 136 -2.25 -5.78 -13.06
N TRP A 137 -3.23 -5.25 -13.83
CA TRP A 137 -4.10 -6.07 -14.67
C TRP A 137 -3.54 -6.37 -16.07
N ARG A 138 -2.44 -5.74 -16.42
CA ARG A 138 -1.75 -5.98 -17.68
C ARG A 138 -0.71 -7.12 -17.58
N LEU A 139 -0.31 -7.47 -16.36
CA LEU A 139 0.49 -8.64 -16.04
C LEU A 139 -0.39 -9.90 -16.04
#